data_d271d361a34f12282764abd7ccb469dc
#
_entry.id   d271d361a34f12282764abd7ccb469dc
#
_cell.length_a   1.000
_cell.length_b   1.000
_cell.length_c   1.000
_cell.angle_alpha   90.00
_cell.angle_beta   90.00
_cell.angle_gamma   90.00
#
_symmetry.space_group_name_H-M   'P 1'
#
loop_
_entity.id
_entity.type
_entity.pdbx_description
1 polymer ?
#
loop_
_entity_poly.entity_id
_entity_poly.type
_entity_poly.pdbx_seq_one_letter_code
_entity_poly.pdbx_strand_id
1 'polypeptide(L)'
;HPPDNPVHIINFGGSFSVNARFAEQAYRDEVQALIERNGTLPANVDPYAYASCCWCYDQIRAGGGLGVFCHPYWFTNQYYNVCCALTDHLFDTQPFDAYEVIGGYFIHQVESNTLQVARYQEERARGKQLPIVGVSDAHGCERGELFGWYYTIAFSPSTDLPDLVDGIKGLYSVAVEALPGQPVRAYGP
;
A
#
# COMPACT_ATOMS: atom_id res chain seq x y z
N HIS A 1 -1.40 -2.71 -10.09
CA HIS A 1 -1.69 -1.26 -10.14
C HIS A 1 -2.74 -0.98 -11.22
N PRO A 2 -3.49 0.14 -11.10
CA PRO A 2 -4.42 0.55 -12.16
C PRO A 2 -3.68 0.80 -13.49
N PRO A 3 -4.35 0.69 -14.64
CA PRO A 3 -3.76 1.06 -15.92
C PRO A 3 -3.23 2.49 -15.90
N ASP A 4 -2.06 2.72 -16.52
CA ASP A 4 -1.43 4.05 -16.64
C ASP A 4 -1.23 4.80 -15.30
N ASN A 5 -1.16 4.06 -14.20
CA ASN A 5 -0.98 4.60 -12.85
C ASN A 5 0.21 3.93 -12.16
N PRO A 6 1.16 4.71 -11.62
CA PRO A 6 2.35 4.15 -10.96
C PRO A 6 2.10 3.59 -9.56
N VAL A 7 0.90 3.78 -8.99
CA VAL A 7 0.59 3.36 -7.62
C VAL A 7 0.43 1.86 -7.56
N HIS A 8 1.27 1.19 -6.79
CA HIS A 8 1.15 -0.23 -6.50
C HIS A 8 0.19 -0.46 -5.34
N ILE A 9 -0.69 -1.46 -5.50
CA ILE A 9 -1.74 -1.78 -4.53
C ILE A 9 -1.77 -3.29 -4.34
N ILE A 10 -1.71 -3.74 -3.08
CA ILE A 10 -1.96 -5.14 -2.73
C ILE A 10 -3.44 -5.29 -2.40
N ASN A 11 -4.05 -6.35 -2.94
CA ASN A 11 -5.36 -6.86 -2.54
C ASN A 11 -5.13 -8.10 -1.66
N PHE A 12 -5.15 -7.93 -0.34
CA PHE A 12 -5.02 -9.02 0.61
C PHE A 12 -6.40 -9.51 1.06
N GLY A 13 -6.66 -10.79 0.88
CA GLY A 13 -7.90 -11.43 1.35
C GLY A 13 -9.15 -11.18 0.49
N GLY A 14 -9.07 -10.36 -0.56
CA GLY A 14 -10.20 -10.10 -1.44
C GLY A 14 -10.62 -11.31 -2.27
N SER A 15 -11.92 -11.48 -2.45
CA SER A 15 -12.53 -12.65 -3.10
C SER A 15 -12.37 -12.70 -4.63
N PHE A 16 -11.88 -11.61 -5.24
CA PHE A 16 -11.66 -11.55 -6.70
C PHE A 16 -10.45 -10.66 -7.04
N SER A 17 -9.93 -10.84 -8.27
CA SER A 17 -8.86 -10.00 -8.80
C SER A 17 -9.44 -8.69 -9.38
N VAL A 18 -9.07 -7.56 -8.81
CA VAL A 18 -9.45 -6.24 -9.32
C VAL A 18 -8.92 -5.99 -10.74
N ASN A 19 -7.73 -6.53 -11.05
CA ASN A 19 -7.11 -6.38 -12.37
C ASN A 19 -7.98 -6.92 -13.50
N ALA A 20 -8.80 -7.96 -13.25
CA ALA A 20 -9.70 -8.51 -14.24
C ALA A 20 -10.78 -7.51 -14.71
N ARG A 21 -11.09 -6.50 -13.90
CA ARG A 21 -12.13 -5.50 -14.17
C ARG A 21 -11.63 -4.29 -14.96
N PHE A 22 -10.32 -4.08 -15.11
CA PHE A 22 -9.78 -2.90 -15.81
C PHE A 22 -10.16 -2.83 -17.30
N ALA A 23 -10.45 -3.97 -17.94
CA ALA A 23 -10.89 -4.00 -19.33
C ALA A 23 -12.39 -3.68 -19.50
N GLU A 24 -13.17 -3.68 -18.42
CA GLU A 24 -14.61 -3.42 -18.45
C GLU A 24 -14.91 -1.95 -18.74
N GLN A 25 -16.01 -1.69 -19.47
CA GLN A 25 -16.48 -0.31 -19.66
C GLN A 25 -16.85 0.34 -18.31
N ALA A 26 -17.43 -0.45 -17.39
CA ALA A 26 -17.80 -0.01 -16.06
C ALA A 26 -16.62 0.61 -15.30
N TYR A 27 -15.40 0.06 -15.42
CA TYR A 27 -14.21 0.67 -14.81
C TYR A 27 -14.00 2.12 -15.29
N ARG A 28 -14.07 2.35 -16.60
CA ARG A 28 -13.86 3.69 -17.17
C ARG A 28 -14.95 4.67 -16.73
N ASP A 29 -16.19 4.22 -16.74
CA ASP A 29 -17.34 5.02 -16.39
C ASP A 29 -17.32 5.38 -14.88
N GLU A 30 -17.00 4.42 -14.01
CA GLU A 30 -16.90 4.61 -12.57
C GLU A 30 -15.73 5.52 -12.19
N VAL A 31 -14.56 5.37 -12.82
CA VAL A 31 -13.40 6.23 -12.58
C VAL A 31 -13.70 7.66 -13.07
N GLN A 32 -14.36 7.83 -14.20
CA GLN A 32 -14.76 9.14 -14.69
C GLN A 32 -15.74 9.82 -13.73
N ALA A 33 -16.71 9.09 -13.20
CA ALA A 33 -17.64 9.60 -12.19
C ALA A 33 -16.91 10.00 -10.88
N LEU A 34 -15.87 9.27 -10.50
CA LEU A 34 -15.02 9.63 -9.36
C LEU A 34 -14.24 10.93 -9.62
N ILE A 35 -13.69 11.13 -10.81
CA ILE A 35 -13.01 12.37 -11.19
C ILE A 35 -13.96 13.56 -11.05
N GLU A 36 -15.17 13.44 -11.59
CA GLU A 36 -16.18 14.49 -11.52
C GLU A 36 -16.61 14.79 -10.08
N ARG A 37 -16.83 13.75 -9.27
CA ARG A 37 -17.19 13.87 -7.87
C ARG A 37 -16.10 14.50 -7.00
N ASN A 38 -14.84 14.19 -7.28
CA ASN A 38 -13.70 14.72 -6.53
C ASN A 38 -13.46 16.22 -6.80
N GLY A 39 -13.92 16.73 -7.93
CA GLY A 39 -13.79 18.15 -8.28
C GLY A 39 -12.33 18.58 -8.44
N THR A 40 -12.02 19.78 -7.94
CA THR A 40 -10.66 20.33 -8.03
C THR A 40 -9.75 19.72 -6.99
N LEU A 41 -8.71 19.04 -7.45
CA LEU A 41 -7.66 18.46 -6.61
C LEU A 41 -6.50 19.45 -6.35
N PRO A 42 -5.64 19.19 -5.37
CA PRO A 42 -4.42 19.96 -5.17
C PRO A 42 -3.55 20.02 -6.42
N ALA A 43 -2.74 21.07 -6.52
CA ALA A 43 -1.81 21.24 -7.65
C ALA A 43 -0.89 20.01 -7.79
N ASN A 44 -0.67 19.58 -9.04
CA ASN A 44 0.17 18.42 -9.38
C ASN A 44 -0.38 17.05 -8.95
N VAL A 45 -1.62 16.95 -8.50
CA VAL A 45 -2.31 15.67 -8.33
C VAL A 45 -3.08 15.37 -9.61
N ASP A 46 -2.72 14.29 -10.29
CA ASP A 46 -3.43 13.83 -11.48
C ASP A 46 -4.79 13.26 -11.08
N PRO A 47 -5.92 13.79 -11.62
CA PRO A 47 -7.26 13.35 -11.24
C PRO A 47 -7.54 11.88 -11.55
N TYR A 48 -7.02 11.38 -12.68
CA TYR A 48 -7.17 9.98 -13.04
C TYR A 48 -6.39 9.07 -12.10
N ALA A 49 -5.13 9.42 -11.81
CA ALA A 49 -4.30 8.62 -10.91
C ALA A 49 -4.93 8.50 -9.52
N TYR A 50 -5.46 9.59 -8.98
CA TYR A 50 -6.15 9.56 -7.69
C TYR A 50 -7.47 8.78 -7.75
N ALA A 51 -8.33 9.06 -8.72
CA ALA A 51 -9.64 8.39 -8.84
C ALA A 51 -9.51 6.89 -9.09
N SER A 52 -8.56 6.46 -9.92
CA SER A 52 -8.32 5.04 -10.18
C SER A 52 -7.78 4.29 -8.96
N CYS A 53 -6.97 4.95 -8.11
CA CYS A 53 -6.59 4.40 -6.80
C CYS A 53 -7.81 4.22 -5.90
N CYS A 54 -8.63 5.25 -5.73
CA CYS A 54 -9.85 5.19 -4.92
C CYS A 54 -10.77 4.06 -5.39
N TRP A 55 -10.96 3.96 -6.70
CA TRP A 55 -11.75 2.88 -7.28
C TRP A 55 -11.19 1.49 -6.92
N CYS A 56 -9.88 1.29 -7.04
CA CYS A 56 -9.25 0.02 -6.69
C CYS A 56 -9.47 -0.35 -5.22
N TYR A 57 -9.27 0.59 -4.31
CA TYR A 57 -9.50 0.34 -2.87
C TYR A 57 -10.96 0.02 -2.58
N ASP A 58 -11.90 0.71 -3.23
CA ASP A 58 -13.34 0.43 -3.10
C ASP A 58 -13.68 -0.98 -3.61
N GLN A 59 -13.11 -1.40 -4.74
CA GLN A 59 -13.32 -2.77 -5.26
C GLN A 59 -12.73 -3.83 -4.34
N ILE A 60 -11.53 -3.58 -3.78
CA ILE A 60 -10.90 -4.51 -2.82
C ILE A 60 -11.79 -4.67 -1.59
N ARG A 61 -12.28 -3.57 -1.03
CA ARG A 61 -13.21 -3.60 0.13
C ARG A 61 -14.53 -4.30 -0.20
N ALA A 62 -15.09 -4.06 -1.38
CA ALA A 62 -16.30 -4.75 -1.84
C ALA A 62 -16.08 -6.27 -1.95
N GLY A 63 -14.87 -6.72 -2.24
CA GLY A 63 -14.45 -8.12 -2.23
C GLY A 63 -14.11 -8.68 -0.85
N GLY A 64 -14.28 -7.91 0.23
CA GLY A 64 -13.92 -8.31 1.60
C GLY A 64 -12.42 -8.21 1.91
N GLY A 65 -11.63 -7.60 1.03
CA GLY A 65 -10.18 -7.51 1.16
C GLY A 65 -9.69 -6.29 1.92
N LEU A 66 -8.37 -6.27 2.08
CA LEU A 66 -7.58 -5.16 2.61
C LEU A 66 -6.75 -4.57 1.46
N GLY A 67 -6.97 -3.29 1.17
CA GLY A 67 -6.20 -2.56 0.18
C GLY A 67 -4.97 -1.90 0.80
N VAL A 68 -3.77 -2.32 0.36
CA VAL A 68 -2.51 -1.79 0.88
C VAL A 68 -1.90 -0.81 -0.11
N PHE A 69 -1.52 0.37 0.38
CA PHE A 69 -0.71 1.33 -0.38
C PHE A 69 0.76 0.96 -0.26
N CYS A 70 1.39 0.66 -1.40
CA CYS A 70 2.71 0.05 -1.44
C CYS A 70 3.79 1.03 -1.89
N HIS A 71 4.95 0.97 -1.24
CA HIS A 71 6.25 1.57 -1.57
C HIS A 71 6.22 2.84 -2.44
N PRO A 72 5.52 3.91 -2.04
CA PRO A 72 5.44 5.13 -2.84
C PRO A 72 6.80 5.81 -3.04
N TYR A 73 7.73 5.57 -2.13
CA TYR A 73 9.08 6.15 -2.16
C TYR A 73 10.11 5.26 -2.86
N TRP A 74 9.67 4.20 -3.55
CA TRP A 74 10.59 3.43 -4.37
C TRP A 74 11.22 4.34 -5.44
N PHE A 75 12.54 4.45 -5.37
CA PHE A 75 13.29 5.37 -6.21
C PHE A 75 13.96 4.60 -7.35
N THR A 76 13.56 4.91 -8.57
CA THR A 76 14.11 4.33 -9.78
C THR A 76 14.23 5.39 -10.86
N ASN A 77 15.25 5.29 -11.74
CA ASN A 77 15.46 6.25 -12.82
C ASN A 77 15.44 7.73 -12.37
N GLN A 78 15.92 8.04 -11.18
CA GLN A 78 15.95 9.37 -10.56
C GLN A 78 14.58 9.94 -10.14
N TYR A 79 13.55 9.12 -10.07
CA TYR A 79 12.21 9.51 -9.64
C TYR A 79 11.67 8.58 -8.56
N TYR A 80 10.83 9.09 -7.69
CA TYR A 80 9.98 8.25 -6.87
C TYR A 80 8.91 7.58 -7.74
N ASN A 81 8.57 6.34 -7.43
CA ASN A 81 7.56 5.58 -8.16
C ASN A 81 6.22 6.33 -8.21
N VAL A 82 5.82 6.92 -7.08
CA VAL A 82 4.65 7.78 -7.00
C VAL A 82 5.09 9.22 -6.77
N CYS A 83 4.55 10.18 -7.51
CA CYS A 83 4.90 11.59 -7.31
C CYS A 83 4.49 12.06 -5.90
N CYS A 84 5.30 12.96 -5.31
CA CYS A 84 5.07 13.41 -3.94
C CYS A 84 3.68 14.01 -3.72
N ALA A 85 3.17 14.81 -4.67
CA ALA A 85 1.84 15.42 -4.55
C ALA A 85 0.72 14.39 -4.44
N LEU A 86 0.76 13.32 -5.26
CA LEU A 86 -0.22 12.24 -5.17
C LEU A 86 -0.04 11.43 -3.89
N THR A 87 1.20 11.14 -3.49
CA THR A 87 1.50 10.46 -2.23
C THR A 87 0.93 11.22 -1.03
N ASP A 88 1.19 12.53 -0.96
CA ASP A 88 0.69 13.38 0.12
C ASP A 88 -0.85 13.39 0.15
N HIS A 89 -1.48 13.54 -1.02
CA HIS A 89 -2.93 13.55 -1.11
C HIS A 89 -3.56 12.20 -0.74
N LEU A 90 -2.93 11.08 -1.10
CA LEU A 90 -3.36 9.74 -0.67
C LEU A 90 -3.24 9.56 0.85
N PHE A 91 -2.21 10.10 1.49
CA PHE A 91 -2.13 10.11 2.95
C PHE A 91 -3.17 11.03 3.58
N ASP A 92 -3.40 12.21 3.04
CA ASP A 92 -4.36 13.17 3.59
C ASP A 92 -5.79 12.63 3.55
N THR A 93 -6.19 11.99 2.47
CA THR A 93 -7.53 11.43 2.26
C THR A 93 -7.69 9.99 2.73
N GLN A 94 -6.60 9.26 2.83
CA GLN A 94 -6.47 7.86 3.26
C GLN A 94 -7.52 6.93 2.62
N PRO A 95 -7.56 6.80 1.27
CA PRO A 95 -8.49 5.89 0.61
C PRO A 95 -8.10 4.42 0.79
N PHE A 96 -6.87 4.12 1.19
CA PHE A 96 -6.34 2.78 1.46
C PHE A 96 -6.64 2.31 2.88
N ASP A 97 -6.61 0.99 3.09
CA ASP A 97 -6.88 0.37 4.39
C ASP A 97 -5.61 0.20 5.23
N ALA A 98 -4.47 -0.05 4.59
CA ALA A 98 -3.19 -0.19 5.26
C ALA A 98 -2.05 0.38 4.42
N TYR A 99 -0.94 0.67 5.08
CA TYR A 99 0.27 1.20 4.46
C TYR A 99 1.43 0.21 4.59
N GLU A 100 2.16 -0.02 3.51
CA GLU A 100 3.43 -0.73 3.53
C GLU A 100 4.50 0.17 4.16
N VAL A 101 4.73 0.00 5.45
CA VAL A 101 5.70 0.83 6.19
C VAL A 101 7.14 0.41 5.94
N ILE A 102 7.35 -0.85 5.61
CA ILE A 102 8.62 -1.43 5.17
C ILE A 102 8.37 -2.44 4.06
N GLY A 103 9.19 -2.39 3.04
CA GLY A 103 9.07 -3.24 1.85
C GLY A 103 10.37 -3.91 1.45
N GLY A 104 10.24 -4.89 0.56
CA GLY A 104 11.33 -5.70 0.03
C GLY A 104 12.07 -4.99 -1.09
N TYR A 105 12.77 -3.91 -0.78
CA TYR A 105 13.73 -3.34 -1.71
C TYR A 105 14.98 -4.21 -1.80
N PHE A 106 15.66 -4.19 -2.92
CA PHE A 106 17.00 -4.76 -2.98
C PHE A 106 17.88 -4.16 -1.89
N ILE A 107 18.85 -4.94 -1.40
CA ILE A 107 19.72 -4.54 -0.28
C ILE A 107 20.35 -3.15 -0.46
N HIS A 108 20.59 -2.73 -1.71
CA HIS A 108 21.13 -1.41 -2.04
C HIS A 108 20.07 -0.30 -2.14
N GLN A 109 18.78 -0.62 -1.93
CA GLN A 109 17.65 0.31 -1.99
C GLN A 109 16.92 0.44 -0.66
N VAL A 110 17.44 -0.16 0.41
CA VAL A 110 16.80 -0.15 1.74
C VAL A 110 16.58 1.26 2.32
N GLU A 111 17.26 2.27 1.79
CA GLU A 111 17.06 3.67 2.17
C GLU A 111 15.60 4.13 1.92
N SER A 112 14.92 3.58 0.93
CA SER A 112 13.50 3.87 0.67
C SER A 112 12.62 3.49 1.86
N ASN A 113 12.97 2.44 2.62
CA ASN A 113 12.30 2.10 3.87
C ASN A 113 12.42 3.19 4.93
N THR A 114 13.55 3.92 4.97
CA THR A 114 13.73 5.04 5.90
C THR A 114 12.68 6.13 5.64
N LEU A 115 12.41 6.46 4.38
CA LEU A 115 11.38 7.43 4.01
C LEU A 115 9.98 6.92 4.34
N GLN A 116 9.70 5.64 4.10
CA GLN A 116 8.41 5.03 4.44
C GLN A 116 8.15 5.06 5.94
N VAL A 117 9.14 4.70 6.75
CA VAL A 117 9.06 4.77 8.21
C VAL A 117 8.92 6.22 8.69
N ALA A 118 9.68 7.16 8.11
CA ALA A 118 9.58 8.57 8.45
C ALA A 118 8.16 9.10 8.18
N ARG A 119 7.58 8.78 7.02
CA ARG A 119 6.20 9.15 6.71
C ARG A 119 5.20 8.56 7.69
N TYR A 120 5.34 7.31 8.04
CA TYR A 120 4.49 6.68 9.05
C TYR A 120 4.56 7.42 10.39
N GLN A 121 5.76 7.76 10.86
CA GLN A 121 5.93 8.51 12.12
C GLN A 121 5.31 9.92 12.04
N GLU A 122 5.43 10.59 10.89
CA GLU A 122 4.80 11.88 10.66
C GLU A 122 3.27 11.80 10.73
N GLU A 123 2.65 10.80 10.08
CA GLU A 123 1.19 10.61 10.13
C GLU A 123 0.71 10.29 11.56
N ARG A 124 1.47 9.49 12.31
CA ARG A 124 1.19 9.25 13.74
C ARG A 124 1.29 10.53 14.57
N ALA A 125 2.30 11.35 14.33
CA ALA A 125 2.46 12.62 15.02
C ALA A 125 1.30 13.59 14.73
N ARG A 126 0.64 13.44 13.57
CA ARG A 126 -0.59 14.15 13.20
C ARG A 126 -1.84 13.56 13.86
N GLY A 127 -1.72 12.47 14.63
CA GLY A 127 -2.81 11.81 15.32
C GLY A 127 -3.55 10.74 14.49
N LYS A 128 -3.04 10.37 13.32
CA LYS A 128 -3.66 9.31 12.52
C LYS A 128 -3.37 7.92 13.08
N GLN A 129 -4.38 7.08 13.10
CA GLN A 129 -4.27 5.65 13.33
C GLN A 129 -4.18 4.95 11.98
N LEU A 130 -2.96 4.59 11.59
CA LEU A 130 -2.67 4.02 10.28
C LEU A 130 -2.29 2.56 10.43
N PRO A 131 -3.13 1.60 9.97
CA PRO A 131 -2.72 0.20 9.88
C PRO A 131 -1.50 0.04 8.98
N ILE A 132 -0.55 -0.80 9.40
CA ILE A 132 0.70 -0.99 8.68
C ILE A 132 0.99 -2.46 8.42
N VAL A 133 1.73 -2.71 7.34
CA VAL A 133 2.24 -4.03 6.98
C VAL A 133 3.70 -3.94 6.57
N GLY A 134 4.42 -5.04 6.74
CA GLY A 134 5.72 -5.31 6.11
C GLY A 134 5.53 -6.37 5.05
N VAL A 135 6.06 -6.14 3.85
CA VAL A 135 5.97 -7.07 2.73
C VAL A 135 7.33 -7.26 2.08
N SER A 136 7.60 -8.44 1.54
CA SER A 136 8.91 -8.70 0.91
C SER A 136 9.02 -8.14 -0.50
N ASP A 137 7.90 -7.95 -1.19
CA ASP A 137 7.84 -7.66 -2.62
C ASP A 137 8.70 -8.64 -3.48
N ALA A 138 8.92 -9.84 -2.95
CA ALA A 138 9.75 -10.84 -3.61
C ALA A 138 9.03 -11.40 -4.85
N HIS A 139 9.74 -11.38 -5.98
CA HIS A 139 9.28 -11.93 -7.25
C HIS A 139 9.82 -13.35 -7.51
N GLY A 140 10.49 -13.93 -6.52
CA GLY A 140 11.03 -15.27 -6.49
C GLY A 140 11.70 -15.56 -5.15
N CYS A 141 12.21 -16.78 -4.98
CA CYS A 141 12.88 -17.18 -3.74
C CYS A 141 14.30 -17.73 -3.99
N GLU A 142 14.80 -17.71 -5.24
CA GLU A 142 16.01 -18.45 -5.63
C GLU A 142 17.24 -17.55 -5.87
N ARG A 143 17.11 -16.23 -5.97
CA ARG A 143 18.18 -15.33 -6.42
C ARG A 143 18.55 -14.24 -5.42
N GLY A 144 18.54 -14.56 -4.12
CA GLY A 144 18.86 -13.55 -3.10
C GLY A 144 17.83 -12.45 -3.00
N GLU A 145 16.63 -12.70 -3.49
CA GLU A 145 15.49 -11.84 -3.25
C GLU A 145 15.16 -11.80 -1.76
N LEU A 146 14.57 -10.69 -1.31
CA LEU A 146 14.37 -10.42 0.11
C LEU A 146 13.18 -11.19 0.71
N PHE A 147 12.87 -12.38 0.15
CA PHE A 147 11.79 -13.25 0.63
C PHE A 147 11.99 -13.61 2.10
N GLY A 148 10.99 -13.27 2.93
CA GLY A 148 11.02 -13.53 4.36
C GLY A 148 11.87 -12.55 5.20
N TRP A 149 12.53 -11.57 4.60
CA TRP A 149 13.27 -10.54 5.34
C TRP A 149 12.36 -9.41 5.83
N TYR A 150 11.22 -9.23 5.15
CA TYR A 150 10.15 -8.32 5.52
C TYR A 150 8.85 -9.10 5.60
N TYR A 151 8.15 -8.96 6.70
CA TYR A 151 6.89 -9.67 6.91
C TYR A 151 5.99 -8.95 7.90
N THR A 152 4.74 -9.36 7.92
CA THR A 152 3.73 -8.87 8.88
C THR A 152 3.44 -9.96 9.90
N ILE A 153 3.42 -9.59 11.17
CA ILE A 153 2.80 -10.37 12.23
C ILE A 153 1.41 -9.78 12.46
N ALA A 154 0.37 -10.54 12.19
CA ALA A 154 -1.01 -10.15 12.47
C ALA A 154 -1.52 -10.89 13.71
N PHE A 155 -2.20 -10.18 14.59
CA PHE A 155 -2.88 -10.76 15.74
C PHE A 155 -4.36 -10.84 15.41
N SER A 156 -4.89 -12.06 15.38
CA SER A 156 -6.28 -12.31 15.01
C SER A 156 -6.85 -13.52 15.78
N PRO A 157 -8.17 -13.64 15.92
CA PRO A 157 -8.80 -14.78 16.59
C PRO A 157 -8.55 -16.12 15.90
N SER A 158 -8.38 -16.11 14.56
CA SER A 158 -8.11 -17.30 13.75
C SER A 158 -7.16 -16.98 12.59
N THR A 159 -6.85 -17.99 11.76
CA THR A 159 -6.09 -17.86 10.52
C THR A 159 -6.98 -17.65 9.31
N ASP A 160 -8.27 -17.48 9.48
CA ASP A 160 -9.20 -17.20 8.40
C ASP A 160 -8.97 -15.80 7.83
N LEU A 161 -9.07 -15.67 6.50
CA LEU A 161 -8.77 -14.40 5.82
C LEU A 161 -9.56 -13.21 6.37
N PRO A 162 -10.88 -13.31 6.65
CA PRO A 162 -11.62 -12.20 7.25
C PRO A 162 -11.05 -11.74 8.59
N ASP A 163 -10.71 -12.69 9.48
CA ASP A 163 -10.14 -12.38 10.79
C ASP A 163 -8.77 -11.71 10.68
N LEU A 164 -7.94 -12.15 9.73
CA LEU A 164 -6.65 -11.52 9.44
C LEU A 164 -6.82 -10.10 8.89
N VAL A 165 -7.75 -9.90 7.96
CA VAL A 165 -8.10 -8.58 7.40
C VAL A 165 -8.56 -7.64 8.51
N ASP A 166 -9.48 -8.09 9.36
CA ASP A 166 -10.00 -7.30 10.48
C ASP A 166 -8.93 -7.02 11.52
N GLY A 167 -8.05 -7.98 11.80
CA GLY A 167 -6.90 -7.79 12.67
C GLY A 167 -5.99 -6.67 12.20
N ILE A 168 -5.61 -6.65 10.93
CA ILE A 168 -4.76 -5.59 10.37
C ILE A 168 -5.49 -4.24 10.38
N LYS A 169 -6.75 -4.18 9.93
CA LYS A 169 -7.58 -2.96 9.97
C LYS A 169 -7.75 -2.42 11.38
N GLY A 170 -7.84 -3.30 12.37
CA GLY A 170 -7.97 -2.98 13.79
C GLY A 170 -6.65 -2.55 14.46
N LEU A 171 -5.57 -2.34 13.73
CA LEU A 171 -4.23 -2.00 14.23
C LEU A 171 -3.53 -3.16 14.99
N TYR A 172 -3.99 -4.39 14.82
CA TYR A 172 -3.38 -5.57 15.45
C TYR A 172 -2.34 -6.20 14.51
N SER A 173 -1.40 -5.39 14.02
CA SER A 173 -0.32 -5.85 13.16
C SER A 173 1.02 -5.20 13.53
N VAL A 174 2.10 -5.92 13.27
CA VAL A 174 3.48 -5.46 13.42
C VAL A 174 4.22 -5.78 12.13
N ALA A 175 4.82 -4.77 11.53
CA ALA A 175 5.72 -4.93 10.39
C ALA A 175 7.13 -5.25 10.90
N VAL A 176 7.76 -6.28 10.36
CA VAL A 176 9.06 -6.78 10.82
C VAL A 176 10.06 -6.76 9.68
N GLU A 177 11.26 -6.24 10.00
CA GLU A 177 12.47 -6.32 9.18
C GLU A 177 13.47 -7.25 9.86
N ALA A 178 13.88 -8.32 9.18
CA ALA A 178 14.80 -9.33 9.68
C ALA A 178 15.93 -9.58 8.66
N LEU A 179 16.72 -8.55 8.41
CA LEU A 179 17.85 -8.63 7.47
C LEU A 179 18.98 -9.51 8.03
N PRO A 180 19.60 -10.37 7.20
CA PRO A 180 20.70 -11.21 7.63
C PRO A 180 21.84 -10.41 8.27
N GLY A 181 22.27 -10.84 9.46
CA GLY A 181 23.36 -10.18 10.18
C GLY A 181 23.04 -8.82 10.78
N GLN A 182 21.79 -8.38 10.72
CA GLN A 182 21.30 -7.14 11.32
C GLN A 182 20.36 -7.43 12.50
N PRO A 183 20.27 -6.54 13.48
CA PRO A 183 19.23 -6.64 14.50
C PRO A 183 17.84 -6.61 13.85
N VAL A 184 16.95 -7.46 14.33
CA VAL A 184 15.53 -7.42 13.93
C VAL A 184 14.92 -6.12 14.37
N ARG A 185 14.20 -5.46 13.48
CA ARG A 185 13.41 -4.25 13.76
C ARG A 185 11.94 -4.54 13.59
N ALA A 186 11.13 -3.95 14.45
CA ALA A 186 9.68 -4.08 14.41
C ALA A 186 9.01 -2.72 14.54
N TYR A 187 7.98 -2.51 13.75
CA TYR A 187 7.19 -1.28 13.71
C TYR A 187 5.74 -1.66 14.02
N GLY A 188 5.18 -1.05 15.03
CA GLY A 188 3.81 -1.27 15.48
C GLY A 188 3.02 0.04 15.55
N PRO A 189 1.68 -0.04 15.67
CA PRO A 189 0.79 1.10 15.84
C PRO A 189 1.00 1.82 17.17
#